data_402fefa2ba7b70371509ca856e491b10
#
_entry.id   402fefa2ba7b70371509ca856e491b10
#
_cell.length_a   1.000
_cell.length_b   1.000
_cell.length_c   1.000
_cell.angle_alpha   90.00
_cell.angle_beta   90.00
_cell.angle_gamma   90.00
#
_symmetry.space_group_name_H-M   'P 1'
#
loop_
_entity.id
_entity.type
_entity.pdbx_description
1 polymer ?
#
loop_
_entity_poly.entity_id
_entity_poly.type
_entity_poly.pdbx_seq_one_letter_code
_entity_poly.pdbx_strand_id
1 'polypeptide(L)'
;MNGKNQPGPVGENEVARETSAPILHQAMLQRLPQRLRASAEYRVPPVPALLEHYVQLFNTAWIGLGRIFNEEDLEKFRGALKHHLNEAWKASQYSRILVTFSTDPPPQTSLSWGINVEPVSMADEYSYWVATRTPPLFGKHPDTKIFELARALGTPADVRILDIGAGTGRNAFALAREGFPTDAVEMAPALAAILREDAKKEALPVKVFEGNMFDPKLGIPPGHYRILLLAEVVASHFRTLGEVCQLFELAARLLPKDGLLVFSAFISSDDYEPDDLARELSQVFWCSVFTRREMQEALGAGPFQLVSDESVQAYEREHLPADAWPPTGWFEAWTGGQDLFALPAGKPPMDLRWLVYRKTS
;
A
#
# COMPACT_ATOMS: atom_id res chain seq x y z
N MET A 1 70.93 57.47 29.71
CA MET A 1 70.15 56.77 30.75
C MET A 1 68.89 56.26 30.12
N ASN A 2 68.90 54.99 29.72
CA ASN A 2 67.79 54.35 28.96
C ASN A 2 66.97 53.48 29.91
N GLY A 3 65.77 53.92 30.27
CA GLY A 3 64.82 53.10 30.97
C GLY A 3 64.05 52.25 29.96
N LYS A 4 64.32 50.91 29.97
CA LYS A 4 63.47 49.95 29.21
C LYS A 4 62.20 49.68 30.00
N ASN A 5 61.05 50.13 29.43
CA ASN A 5 59.74 49.63 29.82
C ASN A 5 59.59 48.20 29.36
N GLN A 6 59.50 47.27 30.25
CA GLN A 6 59.00 45.90 29.98
C GLN A 6 57.46 45.95 30.03
N PRO A 7 56.73 45.33 29.07
CA PRO A 7 55.31 45.16 29.21
C PRO A 7 55.01 44.11 30.30
N GLY A 8 54.17 44.47 31.25
CA GLY A 8 53.64 43.56 32.25
C GLY A 8 52.89 42.40 31.68
N PRO A 9 52.71 41.30 32.44
CA PRO A 9 52.02 40.12 31.95
C PRO A 9 50.59 40.43 31.59
N VAL A 10 50.20 40.00 30.39
CA VAL A 10 48.81 40.01 29.94
C VAL A 10 48.02 39.14 30.89
N GLY A 11 47.13 39.76 31.69
CA GLY A 11 46.28 39.02 32.61
C GLY A 11 45.40 38.01 31.81
N GLU A 12 45.54 36.75 32.11
CA GLU A 12 44.59 35.71 31.74
C GLU A 12 43.22 36.17 32.28
N ASN A 13 42.25 36.40 31.42
CA ASN A 13 40.85 36.61 31.80
C ASN A 13 40.40 35.31 32.51
N GLU A 14 40.44 35.30 33.82
CA GLU A 14 39.93 34.23 34.66
C GLU A 14 38.39 34.18 34.44
N VAL A 15 37.90 33.27 33.63
CA VAL A 15 36.45 33.04 33.41
C VAL A 15 35.87 32.63 34.76
N ALA A 16 34.96 33.44 35.30
CA ALA A 16 34.31 33.18 36.59
C ALA A 16 33.60 31.81 36.55
N ARG A 17 33.77 31.06 37.64
CA ARG A 17 33.11 29.73 37.75
C ARG A 17 31.61 29.94 37.93
N GLU A 18 30.82 29.17 37.16
CA GLU A 18 29.34 29.12 37.33
C GLU A 18 29.03 28.36 38.63
N THR A 19 28.14 28.93 39.46
CA THR A 19 27.74 28.33 40.74
C THR A 19 26.23 28.30 40.92
N SER A 20 25.45 28.81 39.94
CA SER A 20 23.99 28.79 39.96
C SER A 20 23.50 27.32 39.85
N ALA A 21 22.83 26.84 40.89
CA ALA A 21 22.33 25.47 40.94
C ALA A 21 21.39 25.15 39.75
N PRO A 22 20.47 25.98 39.31
CA PRO A 22 19.65 25.68 38.14
C PRO A 22 20.49 25.49 36.86
N ILE A 23 21.47 26.34 36.61
CA ILE A 23 22.35 26.28 35.45
C ILE A 23 23.18 25.00 35.50
N LEU A 24 23.77 24.67 36.65
CA LEU A 24 24.55 23.47 36.84
C LEU A 24 23.70 22.20 36.69
N HIS A 25 22.49 22.17 37.22
CA HIS A 25 21.55 21.03 37.03
C HIS A 25 21.23 20.83 35.56
N GLN A 26 20.93 21.88 34.82
CA GLN A 26 20.66 21.79 33.38
C GLN A 26 21.90 21.27 32.63
N ALA A 27 23.09 21.79 32.94
CA ALA A 27 24.35 21.32 32.33
C ALA A 27 24.63 19.84 32.62
N MET A 28 24.33 19.37 33.83
CA MET A 28 24.44 17.96 34.20
C MET A 28 23.45 17.08 33.44
N LEU A 29 22.18 17.52 33.31
CA LEU A 29 21.14 16.79 32.58
C LEU A 29 21.48 16.66 31.09
N GLN A 30 22.14 17.66 30.49
CA GLN A 30 22.64 17.55 29.10
C GLN A 30 23.67 16.45 28.90
N ARG A 31 24.33 15.97 29.96
CA ARG A 31 25.29 14.84 29.93
C ARG A 31 24.62 13.47 30.12
N LEU A 32 23.41 13.43 30.66
CA LEU A 32 22.69 12.19 30.96
C LEU A 32 22.51 11.28 29.73
N PRO A 33 22.16 11.78 28.53
CA PRO A 33 22.00 10.92 27.34
C PRO A 33 23.24 10.09 27.02
N GLN A 34 24.46 10.62 27.27
CA GLN A 34 25.70 9.88 27.04
C GLN A 34 25.88 8.66 27.99
N ARG A 35 25.09 8.56 29.05
CA ARG A 35 25.06 7.44 29.99
C ARG A 35 23.92 6.47 29.77
N LEU A 36 22.99 6.79 28.86
CA LEU A 36 21.90 5.90 28.53
C LEU A 36 22.39 4.69 27.73
N ARG A 37 21.83 3.54 28.07
CA ARG A 37 22.00 2.31 27.29
C ARG A 37 20.62 2.02 26.65
N ALA A 38 20.62 1.89 25.36
CA ALA A 38 19.41 1.58 24.60
C ALA A 38 19.74 0.60 23.49
N SER A 39 18.80 -0.28 23.21
CA SER A 39 18.72 -1.05 21.99
C SER A 39 17.31 -0.95 21.48
N ALA A 40 17.14 -0.85 20.18
CA ALA A 40 15.83 -0.79 19.56
C ALA A 40 15.84 -1.45 18.19
N GLU A 41 14.65 -1.80 17.77
CA GLU A 41 14.36 -2.40 16.48
C GLU A 41 13.16 -1.66 15.88
N TYR A 42 13.32 -1.20 14.66
CA TYR A 42 12.27 -0.54 13.89
C TYR A 42 12.01 -1.34 12.63
N ARG A 43 10.72 -1.62 12.38
CA ARG A 43 10.25 -2.16 11.12
C ARG A 43 9.56 -1.06 10.35
N VAL A 44 10.14 -0.65 9.22
CA VAL A 44 9.59 0.41 8.38
C VAL A 44 9.23 -0.13 7.00
N PRO A 45 8.21 0.44 6.32
CA PRO A 45 7.90 0.09 4.93
C PRO A 45 9.10 0.32 4.01
N PRO A 46 9.27 -0.49 2.95
CA PRO A 46 10.42 -0.42 2.04
C PRO A 46 10.24 0.68 0.97
N VAL A 47 9.81 1.87 1.35
CA VAL A 47 9.46 2.98 0.43
C VAL A 47 10.70 3.81 0.11
N PRO A 48 11.27 3.75 -1.13
CA PRO A 48 12.46 4.49 -1.52
C PRO A 48 12.34 6.00 -1.38
N ALA A 49 11.17 6.57 -1.68
CA ALA A 49 10.91 8.01 -1.56
C ALA A 49 10.97 8.51 -0.11
N LEU A 50 10.90 7.62 0.91
CA LEU A 50 11.05 7.98 2.32
C LEU A 50 12.50 7.94 2.82
N LEU A 51 13.50 7.74 1.95
CA LEU A 51 14.89 7.63 2.38
C LEU A 51 15.31 8.75 3.34
N GLU A 52 15.14 10.01 2.95
CA GLU A 52 15.57 11.15 3.77
C GLU A 52 14.74 11.29 5.05
N HIS A 53 13.46 10.97 4.99
CA HIS A 53 12.61 10.92 6.17
C HIS A 53 13.12 9.89 7.19
N TYR A 54 13.48 8.70 6.75
CA TYR A 54 14.04 7.66 7.62
C TYR A 54 15.41 8.02 8.15
N VAL A 55 16.31 8.58 7.32
CA VAL A 55 17.61 9.07 7.79
C VAL A 55 17.42 10.09 8.90
N GLN A 56 16.52 11.05 8.73
CA GLN A 56 16.21 12.05 9.75
C GLN A 56 15.59 11.43 11.01
N LEU A 57 14.66 10.49 10.86
CA LEU A 57 14.03 9.76 11.98
C LEU A 57 15.08 9.10 12.87
N PHE A 58 15.97 8.30 12.28
CA PHE A 58 16.99 7.57 13.02
C PHE A 58 18.05 8.50 13.60
N ASN A 59 18.51 9.50 12.85
CA ASN A 59 19.47 10.48 13.36
C ASN A 59 18.91 11.24 14.57
N THR A 60 17.64 11.63 14.54
CA THR A 60 16.96 12.29 15.66
C THR A 60 16.90 11.37 16.89
N ALA A 61 16.56 10.09 16.69
CA ALA A 61 16.54 9.11 17.77
C ALA A 61 17.94 8.92 18.41
N TRP A 62 18.99 8.86 17.60
CA TRP A 62 20.37 8.71 18.08
C TRP A 62 20.90 9.95 18.80
N ILE A 63 20.57 11.15 18.30
CA ILE A 63 20.88 12.42 18.99
C ILE A 63 20.23 12.43 20.38
N GLY A 64 18.99 11.98 20.50
CA GLY A 64 18.28 11.84 21.78
C GLY A 64 18.97 10.91 22.77
N LEU A 65 19.77 9.95 22.28
CA LEU A 65 20.63 9.06 23.08
C LEU A 65 22.04 9.63 23.32
N GLY A 66 22.28 10.88 22.93
CA GLY A 66 23.60 11.51 23.03
C GLY A 66 24.63 10.95 22.07
N ARG A 67 24.19 10.35 20.95
CA ARG A 67 25.04 9.79 19.89
C ARG A 67 24.94 10.69 18.66
N ILE A 68 25.99 11.44 18.38
CA ILE A 68 26.06 12.38 17.26
C ILE A 68 26.93 11.74 16.19
N PHE A 69 26.32 11.43 15.05
CA PHE A 69 27.04 10.97 13.87
C PHE A 69 27.64 12.15 13.12
N ASN A 70 28.87 11.99 12.64
CA ASN A 70 29.44 12.91 11.66
C ASN A 70 28.78 12.69 10.29
N GLU A 71 29.07 13.59 9.35
CA GLU A 71 28.48 13.52 8.01
C GLU A 71 28.86 12.23 7.25
N GLU A 72 30.11 11.76 7.42
CA GLU A 72 30.58 10.53 6.77
C GLU A 72 29.84 9.28 7.29
N ASP A 73 29.63 9.18 8.59
CA ASP A 73 28.93 8.04 9.19
C ASP A 73 27.43 8.06 8.84
N LEU A 74 26.84 9.25 8.76
CA LEU A 74 25.46 9.41 8.34
C LEU A 74 25.28 9.05 6.85
N GLU A 75 26.26 9.38 6.00
CA GLU A 75 26.27 8.98 4.59
C GLU A 75 26.42 7.47 4.41
N LYS A 76 27.22 6.80 5.24
CA LYS A 76 27.31 5.32 5.25
C LYS A 76 25.96 4.70 5.56
N PHE A 77 25.26 5.23 6.57
CA PHE A 77 23.93 4.75 6.93
C PHE A 77 22.91 5.02 5.80
N ARG A 78 22.90 6.24 5.24
CA ARG A 78 22.04 6.62 4.10
C ARG A 78 22.26 5.69 2.91
N GLY A 79 23.50 5.44 2.52
CA GLY A 79 23.86 4.56 1.41
C GLY A 79 23.38 3.11 1.63
N ALA A 80 23.57 2.57 2.82
CA ALA A 80 23.11 1.25 3.19
C ALA A 80 21.57 1.17 3.18
N LEU A 81 20.90 2.14 3.78
CA LEU A 81 19.43 2.21 3.83
C LEU A 81 18.84 2.31 2.42
N LYS A 82 19.38 3.18 1.58
CA LYS A 82 18.96 3.32 0.17
C LYS A 82 19.04 2.00 -0.59
N HIS A 83 20.12 1.26 -0.42
CA HIS A 83 20.30 -0.05 -1.05
C HIS A 83 19.18 -1.02 -0.61
N HIS A 84 18.97 -1.18 0.69
CA HIS A 84 17.97 -2.11 1.23
C HIS A 84 16.53 -1.71 0.88
N LEU A 85 16.21 -0.40 0.90
CA LEU A 85 14.91 0.11 0.46
C LEU A 85 14.61 -0.28 -0.98
N ASN A 86 15.56 -0.03 -1.91
CA ASN A 86 15.36 -0.32 -3.33
C ASN A 86 15.21 -1.83 -3.59
N GLU A 87 16.04 -2.67 -2.97
CA GLU A 87 15.95 -4.12 -3.17
C GLU A 87 14.66 -4.71 -2.58
N ALA A 88 14.27 -4.27 -1.39
CA ALA A 88 13.04 -4.72 -0.77
C ALA A 88 11.79 -4.26 -1.55
N TRP A 89 11.77 -2.98 -1.98
CA TRP A 89 10.69 -2.42 -2.80
C TRP A 89 10.51 -3.15 -4.11
N LYS A 90 11.63 -3.45 -4.78
CA LYS A 90 11.62 -4.21 -6.03
C LYS A 90 11.05 -5.62 -5.85
N ALA A 91 11.33 -6.25 -4.72
CA ALA A 91 10.83 -7.58 -4.41
C ALA A 91 9.33 -7.54 -4.03
N SER A 92 8.93 -6.68 -3.10
CA SER A 92 7.55 -6.56 -2.65
C SER A 92 7.34 -5.31 -1.81
N GLN A 93 6.26 -4.56 -2.06
CA GLN A 93 5.84 -3.43 -1.22
C GLN A 93 5.41 -3.86 0.21
N TYR A 94 5.16 -5.14 0.42
CA TYR A 94 4.79 -5.71 1.73
C TYR A 94 5.99 -6.06 2.58
N SER A 95 7.20 -6.13 2.02
CA SER A 95 8.44 -6.33 2.79
C SER A 95 8.62 -5.28 3.88
N ARG A 96 9.49 -5.56 4.83
CA ARG A 96 9.83 -4.62 5.90
C ARG A 96 11.34 -4.42 5.91
N ILE A 97 11.77 -3.19 6.14
CA ILE A 97 13.16 -2.88 6.47
C ILE A 97 13.28 -2.92 7.98
N LEU A 98 14.09 -3.84 8.47
CA LEU A 98 14.43 -3.98 9.87
C LEU A 98 15.70 -3.18 10.16
N VAL A 99 15.57 -2.07 10.88
CA VAL A 99 16.68 -1.27 11.36
C VAL A 99 16.88 -1.54 12.85
N THR A 100 18.02 -2.07 13.22
CA THR A 100 18.40 -2.32 14.60
C THR A 100 19.52 -1.38 15.03
N PHE A 101 19.54 -0.98 16.28
CA PHE A 101 20.68 -0.29 16.85
C PHE A 101 20.86 -0.58 18.34
N SER A 102 22.09 -0.43 18.81
CA SER A 102 22.43 -0.53 20.23
C SER A 102 23.54 0.44 20.60
N THR A 103 23.45 1.02 21.79
CA THR A 103 24.50 1.90 22.34
C THR A 103 25.50 1.09 23.13
N ASP A 104 26.80 1.42 22.98
CA ASP A 104 27.85 0.81 23.77
C ASP A 104 27.80 1.28 25.24
N PRO A 105 28.25 0.43 26.17
CA PRO A 105 28.30 0.80 27.58
C PRO A 105 29.33 1.90 27.85
N PRO A 106 29.08 2.79 28.83
CA PRO A 106 30.08 3.76 29.26
C PRO A 106 31.41 3.11 29.65
N PRO A 107 32.56 3.74 29.39
CA PRO A 107 32.76 5.14 28.97
C PRO A 107 32.55 5.39 27.45
N GLN A 108 32.31 4.37 26.65
CA GLN A 108 32.12 4.48 25.22
C GLN A 108 30.80 5.23 24.89
N THR A 109 30.86 5.99 23.82
CA THR A 109 29.69 6.77 23.34
C THR A 109 29.30 6.40 21.90
N SER A 110 29.79 5.25 21.43
CA SER A 110 29.47 4.71 20.12
C SER A 110 28.05 4.07 20.07
N LEU A 111 27.57 3.92 18.88
CA LEU A 111 26.32 3.24 18.57
C LEU A 111 26.57 2.34 17.35
N SER A 112 26.19 1.08 17.49
CA SER A 112 26.17 0.11 16.40
C SER A 112 24.78 0.03 15.80
N TRP A 113 24.70 -0.06 14.48
CA TRP A 113 23.45 -0.25 13.77
C TRP A 113 23.54 -1.37 12.72
N GLY A 114 22.41 -1.95 12.38
CA GLY A 114 22.28 -2.94 11.34
C GLY A 114 20.98 -2.74 10.56
N ILE A 115 20.99 -3.11 9.27
CA ILE A 115 19.82 -3.06 8.41
C ILE A 115 19.65 -4.44 7.78
N ASN A 116 18.43 -4.98 7.86
CA ASN A 116 18.05 -6.24 7.24
C ASN A 116 16.72 -6.05 6.48
N VAL A 117 16.42 -6.97 5.59
CA VAL A 117 15.14 -7.05 4.89
C VAL A 117 14.38 -8.26 5.42
N GLU A 118 13.15 -8.06 5.84
CA GLU A 118 12.18 -9.12 6.09
C GLU A 118 11.29 -9.22 4.84
N PRO A 119 11.50 -10.20 3.96
CA PRO A 119 10.68 -10.35 2.77
C PRO A 119 9.28 -10.83 3.17
N VAL A 120 8.27 -10.15 2.67
CA VAL A 120 6.86 -10.50 2.86
C VAL A 120 6.18 -10.43 1.49
N SER A 121 5.54 -11.51 1.08
CA SER A 121 4.73 -11.52 -0.14
C SER A 121 3.29 -11.13 0.14
N MET A 122 2.51 -10.85 -0.91
CA MET A 122 1.06 -10.65 -0.80
C MET A 122 0.38 -11.90 -0.21
N ALA A 123 0.83 -13.10 -0.58
CA ALA A 123 0.29 -14.36 -0.04
C ALA A 123 0.56 -14.50 1.47
N ASP A 124 1.72 -14.03 1.96
CA ASP A 124 2.04 -14.02 3.39
C ASP A 124 1.13 -13.06 4.16
N GLU A 125 0.89 -11.85 3.62
CA GLU A 125 -0.03 -10.88 4.22
C GLU A 125 -1.46 -11.45 4.33
N TYR A 126 -1.99 -12.07 3.27
CA TYR A 126 -3.31 -12.69 3.33
C TYR A 126 -3.36 -13.92 4.22
N SER A 127 -2.30 -14.70 4.30
CA SER A 127 -2.20 -15.82 5.25
C SER A 127 -2.23 -15.31 6.70
N TYR A 128 -1.55 -14.21 6.96
CA TYR A 128 -1.60 -13.53 8.26
C TYR A 128 -3.02 -13.00 8.58
N TRP A 129 -3.72 -12.40 7.60
CA TRP A 129 -5.10 -11.94 7.78
C TRP A 129 -6.06 -13.08 8.10
N VAL A 130 -5.95 -14.20 7.38
CA VAL A 130 -6.76 -15.40 7.64
C VAL A 130 -6.53 -15.93 9.05
N ALA A 131 -5.29 -15.92 9.54
CA ALA A 131 -4.94 -16.43 10.86
C ALA A 131 -5.33 -15.49 12.01
N THR A 132 -5.45 -14.17 11.78
CA THR A 132 -5.56 -13.17 12.86
C THR A 132 -6.87 -12.39 12.87
N ARG A 133 -7.62 -12.35 11.76
CA ARG A 133 -8.85 -11.57 11.66
C ARG A 133 -10.09 -12.45 11.78
N THR A 134 -11.15 -11.88 12.31
CA THR A 134 -12.45 -12.55 12.39
C THR A 134 -13.19 -12.43 11.06
N PRO A 135 -13.67 -13.53 10.46
CA PRO A 135 -14.51 -13.47 9.27
C PRO A 135 -15.84 -12.72 9.49
N PRO A 136 -16.39 -12.11 8.42
CA PRO A 136 -15.91 -12.08 7.05
C PRO A 136 -14.80 -11.05 6.83
N LEU A 137 -13.73 -11.46 6.13
CA LEU A 137 -12.52 -10.63 5.94
C LEU A 137 -12.76 -9.37 5.09
N PHE A 138 -13.67 -9.46 4.10
CA PHE A 138 -13.94 -8.43 3.10
C PHE A 138 -15.38 -7.90 3.15
N GLY A 139 -16.07 -8.07 4.28
CA GLY A 139 -17.48 -7.69 4.41
C GLY A 139 -18.45 -8.78 3.94
N LYS A 140 -19.75 -8.55 4.18
CA LYS A 140 -20.83 -9.52 3.89
C LYS A 140 -21.56 -9.23 2.59
N HIS A 141 -21.63 -7.97 2.21
CA HIS A 141 -22.44 -7.52 1.08
C HIS A 141 -21.58 -7.49 -0.18
N PRO A 142 -22.08 -8.05 -1.29
CA PRO A 142 -21.41 -7.91 -2.59
C PRO A 142 -21.52 -6.48 -3.10
N ASP A 143 -20.68 -6.13 -4.06
CA ASP A 143 -20.73 -4.83 -4.71
C ASP A 143 -21.98 -4.74 -5.60
N THR A 144 -22.80 -3.70 -5.41
CA THR A 144 -24.09 -3.57 -6.11
C THR A 144 -23.90 -3.25 -7.60
N LYS A 145 -22.83 -2.54 -7.95
CA LYS A 145 -22.51 -2.19 -9.35
C LYS A 145 -22.43 -3.40 -10.27
N ILE A 146 -21.86 -4.50 -9.78
CA ILE A 146 -21.71 -5.68 -10.63
C ILE A 146 -23.06 -6.33 -10.99
N PHE A 147 -24.04 -6.29 -10.07
CA PHE A 147 -25.37 -6.82 -10.32
C PHE A 147 -26.15 -5.98 -11.33
N GLU A 148 -26.03 -4.65 -11.25
CA GLU A 148 -26.61 -3.76 -12.27
C GLU A 148 -26.09 -4.13 -13.65
N LEU A 149 -24.76 -4.20 -13.80
CA LEU A 149 -24.11 -4.49 -15.07
C LEU A 149 -24.45 -5.89 -15.59
N ALA A 150 -24.46 -6.90 -14.71
CA ALA A 150 -24.76 -8.28 -15.08
C ALA A 150 -26.21 -8.41 -15.59
N ARG A 151 -27.18 -7.83 -14.88
CA ARG A 151 -28.61 -7.83 -15.26
C ARG A 151 -28.87 -7.05 -16.55
N ALA A 152 -28.11 -5.98 -16.82
CA ALA A 152 -28.21 -5.20 -18.05
C ALA A 152 -27.69 -5.96 -19.29
N LEU A 153 -26.86 -6.98 -19.14
CA LEU A 153 -26.32 -7.78 -20.24
C LEU A 153 -27.24 -8.93 -20.71
N GLY A 154 -28.23 -9.32 -19.90
CA GLY A 154 -29.13 -10.39 -20.26
C GLY A 154 -29.68 -11.22 -19.10
N THR A 155 -30.22 -12.40 -19.42
CA THR A 155 -30.68 -13.32 -18.39
C THR A 155 -29.48 -13.92 -17.60
N PRO A 156 -29.62 -14.21 -16.31
CA PRO A 156 -28.49 -14.70 -15.52
C PRO A 156 -27.74 -15.87 -16.18
N ALA A 157 -28.43 -16.86 -16.72
CA ALA A 157 -27.82 -18.05 -17.34
C ALA A 157 -26.91 -17.74 -18.54
N ASP A 158 -27.12 -16.59 -19.22
CA ASP A 158 -26.40 -16.20 -20.43
C ASP A 158 -25.19 -15.30 -20.15
N VAL A 159 -25.05 -14.82 -18.90
CA VAL A 159 -24.00 -13.88 -18.51
C VAL A 159 -22.98 -14.57 -17.61
N ARG A 160 -21.98 -15.20 -18.24
CA ARG A 160 -20.87 -15.81 -17.50
C ARG A 160 -19.88 -14.74 -17.00
N ILE A 161 -19.51 -14.82 -15.74
CA ILE A 161 -18.65 -13.85 -15.04
C ILE A 161 -17.36 -14.53 -14.56
N LEU A 162 -16.24 -13.84 -14.69
CA LEU A 162 -15.00 -14.20 -14.03
C LEU A 162 -14.68 -13.15 -12.96
N ASP A 163 -14.73 -13.57 -11.70
CA ASP A 163 -14.33 -12.75 -10.54
C ASP A 163 -12.85 -12.96 -10.26
N ILE A 164 -12.03 -11.95 -10.54
CA ILE A 164 -10.57 -12.01 -10.42
C ILE A 164 -10.14 -11.33 -9.12
N GLY A 165 -9.38 -12.05 -8.28
CA GLY A 165 -9.10 -11.66 -6.90
C GLY A 165 -10.34 -11.85 -6.03
N ALA A 166 -11.02 -12.98 -6.21
CA ALA A 166 -12.32 -13.24 -5.59
C ALA A 166 -12.27 -13.31 -4.04
N GLY A 167 -11.08 -13.36 -3.45
CA GLY A 167 -10.91 -13.43 -1.99
C GLY A 167 -11.60 -14.66 -1.40
N THR A 168 -12.54 -14.41 -0.49
CA THR A 168 -13.38 -15.47 0.11
C THR A 168 -14.74 -15.65 -0.61
N GLY A 169 -14.93 -15.03 -1.78
CA GLY A 169 -16.12 -15.24 -2.62
C GLY A 169 -17.27 -14.24 -2.40
N ARG A 170 -17.01 -13.08 -1.82
CA ARG A 170 -18.03 -12.06 -1.54
C ARG A 170 -18.92 -11.75 -2.76
N ASN A 171 -18.32 -11.47 -3.90
CA ASN A 171 -19.02 -11.23 -5.16
C ASN A 171 -19.38 -12.53 -5.88
N ALA A 172 -18.43 -13.46 -6.02
CA ALA A 172 -18.62 -14.69 -6.78
C ALA A 172 -19.81 -15.52 -6.29
N PHE A 173 -19.95 -15.72 -4.97
CA PHE A 173 -21.05 -16.51 -4.42
C PHE A 173 -22.41 -15.82 -4.54
N ALA A 174 -22.45 -14.51 -4.33
CA ALA A 174 -23.67 -13.75 -4.48
C ALA A 174 -24.19 -13.79 -5.93
N LEU A 175 -23.31 -13.66 -6.91
CA LEU A 175 -23.64 -13.80 -8.33
C LEU A 175 -24.10 -15.22 -8.66
N ALA A 176 -23.40 -16.26 -8.17
CA ALA A 176 -23.77 -17.65 -8.39
C ALA A 176 -25.14 -18.00 -7.79
N ARG A 177 -25.49 -17.46 -6.60
CA ARG A 177 -26.83 -17.63 -5.98
C ARG A 177 -27.96 -17.00 -6.80
N GLU A 178 -27.67 -15.92 -7.53
CA GLU A 178 -28.65 -15.32 -8.49
C GLU A 178 -28.70 -16.04 -9.84
N GLY A 179 -27.92 -17.11 -10.02
CA GLY A 179 -27.94 -17.92 -11.23
C GLY A 179 -26.98 -17.47 -12.34
N PHE A 180 -26.08 -16.52 -12.07
CA PHE A 180 -25.01 -16.16 -12.98
C PHE A 180 -23.90 -17.24 -12.94
N PRO A 181 -23.57 -17.90 -14.09
CA PRO A 181 -22.41 -18.79 -14.14
C PRO A 181 -21.15 -18.01 -13.79
N THR A 182 -20.56 -18.29 -12.63
CA THR A 182 -19.44 -17.51 -12.12
C THR A 182 -18.25 -18.45 -11.86
N ASP A 183 -17.09 -18.06 -12.39
CA ASP A 183 -15.80 -18.64 -12.06
C ASP A 183 -14.96 -17.62 -11.29
N ALA A 184 -13.98 -18.07 -10.53
CA ALA A 184 -13.15 -17.24 -9.67
C ALA A 184 -11.66 -17.46 -9.91
N VAL A 185 -10.87 -16.39 -9.86
CA VAL A 185 -9.39 -16.45 -9.80
C VAL A 185 -8.95 -15.91 -8.46
N GLU A 186 -8.12 -16.66 -7.74
CA GLU A 186 -7.53 -16.20 -6.48
C GLU A 186 -6.05 -16.61 -6.40
N MET A 187 -5.18 -15.64 -6.12
CA MET A 187 -3.74 -15.86 -6.12
C MET A 187 -3.23 -16.32 -4.75
N ALA A 188 -3.86 -15.91 -3.66
CA ALA A 188 -3.46 -16.27 -2.31
C ALA A 188 -3.98 -17.67 -1.94
N PRO A 189 -3.11 -18.67 -1.69
CA PRO A 189 -3.55 -20.04 -1.44
C PRO A 189 -4.50 -20.19 -0.24
N ALA A 190 -4.27 -19.40 0.82
CA ALA A 190 -5.12 -19.41 2.01
C ALA A 190 -6.56 -18.96 1.71
N LEU A 191 -6.74 -17.92 0.88
CA LEU A 191 -8.05 -17.44 0.45
C LEU A 191 -8.69 -18.40 -0.55
N ALA A 192 -7.92 -18.91 -1.52
CA ALA A 192 -8.41 -19.90 -2.49
C ALA A 192 -8.92 -21.19 -1.82
N ALA A 193 -8.29 -21.62 -0.73
CA ALA A 193 -8.73 -22.76 0.06
C ALA A 193 -10.11 -22.50 0.70
N ILE A 194 -10.29 -21.33 1.34
CA ILE A 194 -11.59 -20.92 1.93
C ILE A 194 -12.65 -20.84 0.84
N LEU A 195 -12.34 -20.19 -0.27
CA LEU A 195 -13.25 -20.04 -1.41
C LEU A 195 -13.76 -21.38 -1.94
N ARG A 196 -12.87 -22.38 -2.10
CA ARG A 196 -13.27 -23.74 -2.52
C ARG A 196 -14.11 -24.46 -1.49
N GLU A 197 -13.74 -24.36 -0.21
CA GLU A 197 -14.46 -24.99 0.87
C GLU A 197 -15.89 -24.46 1.00
N ASP A 198 -16.04 -23.14 0.96
CA ASP A 198 -17.35 -22.48 1.10
C ASP A 198 -18.21 -22.67 -0.15
N ALA A 199 -17.64 -22.65 -1.36
CA ALA A 199 -18.36 -23.03 -2.58
C ALA A 199 -18.93 -24.46 -2.48
N LYS A 200 -18.15 -25.42 -1.93
CA LYS A 200 -18.60 -26.78 -1.73
C LYS A 200 -19.68 -26.90 -0.66
N LYS A 201 -19.53 -26.20 0.47
CA LYS A 201 -20.54 -26.17 1.56
C LYS A 201 -21.90 -25.68 1.06
N GLU A 202 -21.89 -24.64 0.22
CA GLU A 202 -23.10 -24.05 -0.33
C GLU A 202 -23.61 -24.73 -1.62
N ALA A 203 -22.90 -25.75 -2.10
CA ALA A 203 -23.19 -26.43 -3.37
C ALA A 203 -23.24 -25.44 -4.58
N LEU A 204 -22.43 -24.38 -4.56
CA LEU A 204 -22.34 -23.41 -5.64
C LEU A 204 -21.40 -23.91 -6.73
N PRO A 205 -21.80 -23.84 -8.03
CA PRO A 205 -21.00 -24.31 -9.15
C PRO A 205 -19.91 -23.29 -9.55
N VAL A 206 -19.12 -22.81 -8.59
CA VAL A 206 -18.03 -21.87 -8.81
C VAL A 206 -16.72 -22.61 -9.03
N LYS A 207 -16.14 -22.50 -10.22
CA LYS A 207 -14.80 -23.02 -10.51
C LYS A 207 -13.75 -22.05 -10.03
N VAL A 208 -12.79 -22.52 -9.22
CA VAL A 208 -11.71 -21.71 -8.66
C VAL A 208 -10.39 -22.02 -9.36
N PHE A 209 -9.84 -21.01 -10.04
CA PHE A 209 -8.48 -20.99 -10.57
C PHE A 209 -7.54 -20.40 -9.52
N GLU A 210 -6.59 -21.17 -9.01
CA GLU A 210 -5.60 -20.67 -8.05
C GLU A 210 -4.32 -20.27 -8.76
N GLY A 211 -3.95 -19.01 -8.65
CA GLY A 211 -2.71 -18.46 -9.17
C GLY A 211 -2.84 -17.04 -9.74
N ASN A 212 -1.73 -16.58 -10.32
CA ASN A 212 -1.69 -15.26 -10.95
C ASN A 212 -2.50 -15.25 -12.25
N MET A 213 -3.46 -14.31 -12.36
CA MET A 213 -4.32 -14.16 -13.55
C MET A 213 -3.55 -13.97 -14.86
N PHE A 214 -2.33 -13.46 -14.80
CA PHE A 214 -1.46 -13.28 -15.97
C PHE A 214 -0.72 -14.54 -16.37
N ASP A 215 -0.73 -15.61 -15.56
CA ASP A 215 -0.10 -16.89 -15.93
C ASP A 215 -0.99 -17.65 -16.94
N PRO A 216 -0.52 -17.85 -18.18
CA PRO A 216 -1.28 -18.60 -19.18
C PRO A 216 -1.54 -20.05 -18.78
N LYS A 217 -0.75 -20.61 -17.85
CA LYS A 217 -0.92 -21.99 -17.34
C LYS A 217 -2.19 -22.17 -16.52
N LEU A 218 -2.82 -21.09 -16.04
CA LEU A 218 -4.14 -21.19 -15.39
C LEU A 218 -5.21 -21.74 -16.33
N GLY A 219 -5.00 -21.66 -17.65
CA GLY A 219 -5.93 -22.24 -18.63
C GLY A 219 -7.33 -21.60 -18.63
N ILE A 220 -7.42 -20.30 -18.33
CA ILE A 220 -8.67 -19.55 -18.41
C ILE A 220 -9.09 -19.46 -19.88
N PRO A 221 -10.31 -19.95 -20.24
CA PRO A 221 -10.71 -20.07 -21.64
C PRO A 221 -10.93 -18.68 -22.28
N PRO A 222 -10.39 -18.44 -23.51
CA PRO A 222 -10.57 -17.20 -24.22
C PRO A 222 -12.01 -17.01 -24.71
N GLY A 223 -12.47 -15.74 -24.77
CA GLY A 223 -13.79 -15.37 -25.32
C GLY A 223 -14.99 -15.97 -24.58
N HIS A 224 -14.79 -16.41 -23.33
CA HIS A 224 -15.75 -17.22 -22.59
C HIS A 224 -16.63 -16.40 -21.60
N TYR A 225 -16.15 -15.27 -21.15
CA TYR A 225 -16.79 -14.48 -20.12
C TYR A 225 -17.41 -13.20 -20.69
N ARG A 226 -18.64 -12.89 -20.25
CA ARG A 226 -19.30 -11.63 -20.59
C ARG A 226 -18.86 -10.47 -19.71
N ILE A 227 -18.38 -10.78 -18.49
CA ILE A 227 -17.82 -9.82 -17.55
C ILE A 227 -16.52 -10.39 -16.96
N LEU A 228 -15.48 -9.56 -16.94
CA LEU A 228 -14.33 -9.72 -16.06
C LEU A 228 -14.47 -8.69 -14.93
N LEU A 229 -14.54 -9.15 -13.70
CA LEU A 229 -14.63 -8.31 -12.50
C LEU A 229 -13.29 -8.33 -11.75
N LEU A 230 -12.78 -7.15 -11.39
CA LEU A 230 -11.65 -6.98 -10.47
C LEU A 230 -12.02 -5.94 -9.41
N ALA A 231 -12.86 -6.32 -8.47
CA ALA A 231 -13.22 -5.47 -7.35
C ALA A 231 -12.02 -5.34 -6.40
N GLU A 232 -11.57 -4.10 -6.16
CA GLU A 232 -10.47 -3.76 -5.25
C GLU A 232 -9.06 -4.27 -5.65
N VAL A 233 -8.91 -5.09 -6.70
CA VAL A 233 -7.65 -5.73 -7.09
C VAL A 233 -6.66 -4.73 -7.71
N VAL A 234 -7.11 -3.93 -8.69
CA VAL A 234 -6.26 -2.90 -9.31
C VAL A 234 -5.88 -1.86 -8.27
N ALA A 235 -6.85 -1.41 -7.48
CA ALA A 235 -6.68 -0.45 -6.42
C ALA A 235 -5.64 -0.88 -5.37
N SER A 236 -5.61 -2.17 -5.00
CA SER A 236 -4.80 -2.65 -3.89
C SER A 236 -3.45 -3.26 -4.29
N HIS A 237 -3.33 -3.79 -5.52
CA HIS A 237 -2.20 -4.65 -5.87
C HIS A 237 -1.41 -4.21 -7.09
N PHE A 238 -2.00 -3.44 -8.01
CA PHE A 238 -1.27 -2.99 -9.19
C PHE A 238 -0.29 -1.87 -8.81
N ARG A 239 0.95 -2.05 -9.23
CA ARG A 239 2.05 -1.14 -8.88
C ARG A 239 2.45 -0.24 -10.05
N THR A 240 2.18 -0.68 -11.27
CA THR A 240 2.71 -0.06 -12.48
C THR A 240 1.66 0.05 -13.57
N LEU A 241 1.84 1.03 -14.44
CA LEU A 241 1.04 1.17 -15.65
C LEU A 241 1.15 -0.07 -16.56
N GLY A 242 2.31 -0.75 -16.56
CA GLY A 242 2.52 -1.99 -17.30
C GLY A 242 1.58 -3.11 -16.90
N GLU A 243 1.21 -3.22 -15.61
CA GLU A 243 0.23 -4.19 -15.14
C GLU A 243 -1.19 -3.85 -15.62
N VAL A 244 -1.52 -2.55 -15.70
CA VAL A 244 -2.80 -2.09 -16.28
C VAL A 244 -2.86 -2.40 -17.78
N CYS A 245 -1.76 -2.22 -18.52
CA CYS A 245 -1.65 -2.64 -19.93
C CYS A 245 -1.90 -4.14 -20.08
N GLN A 246 -1.25 -4.97 -19.25
CA GLN A 246 -1.45 -6.43 -19.24
C GLN A 246 -2.90 -6.83 -18.91
N LEU A 247 -3.58 -6.04 -18.04
CA LEU A 247 -5.01 -6.27 -17.76
C LEU A 247 -5.87 -6.04 -19.01
N PHE A 248 -5.65 -4.99 -19.78
CA PHE A 248 -6.37 -4.75 -21.03
C PHE A 248 -6.08 -5.85 -22.07
N GLU A 249 -4.84 -6.33 -22.18
CA GLU A 249 -4.47 -7.46 -23.04
C GLU A 249 -5.16 -8.76 -22.61
N LEU A 250 -5.17 -9.05 -21.31
CA LEU A 250 -5.89 -10.18 -20.74
C LEU A 250 -7.38 -10.10 -21.05
N ALA A 251 -7.99 -8.95 -20.82
CA ALA A 251 -9.40 -8.71 -21.08
C ALA A 251 -9.74 -8.85 -22.58
N ALA A 252 -8.87 -8.35 -23.47
CA ALA A 252 -9.05 -8.53 -24.91
C ALA A 252 -9.08 -9.99 -25.34
N ARG A 253 -8.31 -10.84 -24.66
CA ARG A 253 -8.29 -12.30 -24.91
C ARG A 253 -9.51 -13.04 -24.32
N LEU A 254 -9.92 -12.66 -23.11
CA LEU A 254 -10.94 -13.42 -22.36
C LEU A 254 -12.38 -12.99 -22.67
N LEU A 255 -12.61 -11.74 -23.07
CA LEU A 255 -13.93 -11.22 -23.39
C LEU A 255 -14.29 -11.42 -24.87
N PRO A 256 -15.54 -11.77 -25.21
CA PRO A 256 -16.06 -11.62 -26.55
C PRO A 256 -16.34 -10.12 -26.85
N LYS A 257 -16.69 -9.84 -28.08
CA LYS A 257 -17.26 -8.52 -28.44
C LYS A 257 -18.46 -8.20 -27.53
N ASP A 258 -18.60 -6.93 -27.16
CA ASP A 258 -19.61 -6.40 -26.22
C ASP A 258 -19.48 -6.92 -24.77
N GLY A 259 -18.43 -7.69 -24.46
CA GLY A 259 -18.10 -8.06 -23.08
C GLY A 259 -17.57 -6.87 -22.29
N LEU A 260 -17.68 -6.91 -20.96
CA LEU A 260 -17.29 -5.84 -20.06
C LEU A 260 -16.06 -6.23 -19.21
N LEU A 261 -15.08 -5.34 -19.19
CA LEU A 261 -14.05 -5.30 -18.16
C LEU A 261 -14.50 -4.29 -17.10
N VAL A 262 -14.68 -4.76 -15.87
CA VAL A 262 -15.14 -3.96 -14.72
C VAL A 262 -14.11 -4.05 -13.61
N PHE A 263 -13.56 -2.92 -13.22
CA PHE A 263 -12.62 -2.89 -12.08
C PHE A 263 -12.73 -1.60 -11.29
N SER A 264 -12.29 -1.64 -10.04
CA SER A 264 -12.13 -0.45 -9.24
C SER A 264 -10.65 -0.05 -9.15
N ALA A 265 -10.38 1.25 -9.28
CA ALA A 265 -9.05 1.83 -9.17
C ALA A 265 -9.12 3.20 -8.47
N PHE A 266 -8.10 3.55 -7.71
CA PHE A 266 -7.95 4.93 -7.23
C PHE A 266 -7.49 5.82 -8.38
N ILE A 267 -8.29 6.84 -8.64
CA ILE A 267 -8.02 7.83 -9.68
C ILE A 267 -7.81 9.19 -9.03
N SER A 268 -6.68 9.82 -9.34
CA SER A 268 -6.41 11.19 -8.90
C SER A 268 -7.39 12.18 -9.54
N SER A 269 -7.68 13.28 -8.84
CA SER A 269 -8.35 14.43 -9.44
C SER A 269 -7.50 15.02 -10.56
N ASP A 270 -8.15 15.67 -11.53
CA ASP A 270 -7.47 16.15 -12.73
C ASP A 270 -6.47 17.28 -12.46
N ASP A 271 -6.57 17.93 -11.31
CA ASP A 271 -5.68 19.00 -10.82
C ASP A 271 -4.55 18.50 -9.91
N TYR A 272 -4.42 17.17 -9.72
CA TYR A 272 -3.38 16.56 -8.90
C TYR A 272 -2.61 15.48 -9.67
N GLU A 273 -1.31 15.70 -9.85
CA GLU A 273 -0.38 14.67 -10.38
C GLU A 273 0.38 14.05 -9.22
N PRO A 274 0.20 12.73 -8.92
CA PRO A 274 0.91 12.06 -7.85
C PRO A 274 2.42 12.01 -8.13
N ASP A 275 3.23 12.45 -7.14
CA ASP A 275 4.68 12.28 -7.14
C ASP A 275 5.10 10.87 -6.69
N ASP A 276 6.42 10.59 -6.69
CA ASP A 276 6.95 9.29 -6.30
C ASP A 276 6.55 8.91 -4.87
N LEU A 277 6.53 9.88 -3.95
CA LEU A 277 6.12 9.62 -2.56
C LEU A 277 4.66 9.18 -2.48
N ALA A 278 3.76 9.90 -3.14
CA ALA A 278 2.33 9.55 -3.17
C ALA A 278 2.12 8.19 -3.82
N ARG A 279 2.80 7.90 -4.94
CA ARG A 279 2.69 6.63 -5.66
C ARG A 279 3.21 5.45 -4.83
N GLU A 280 4.37 5.58 -4.21
CA GLU A 280 4.96 4.50 -3.42
C GLU A 280 4.17 4.27 -2.12
N LEU A 281 3.80 5.32 -1.40
CA LEU A 281 2.98 5.19 -0.20
C LEU A 281 1.59 4.65 -0.49
N SER A 282 0.96 5.04 -1.60
CA SER A 282 -0.36 4.51 -1.98
C SER A 282 -0.36 2.99 -2.10
N GLN A 283 0.74 2.40 -2.61
CA GLN A 283 0.87 0.93 -2.71
C GLN A 283 1.00 0.25 -1.34
N VAL A 284 1.68 0.90 -0.38
CA VAL A 284 1.78 0.40 1.00
C VAL A 284 0.43 0.47 1.72
N PHE A 285 -0.37 1.50 1.44
CA PHE A 285 -1.70 1.70 2.02
C PHE A 285 -2.84 1.03 1.23
N TRP A 286 -2.52 0.12 0.29
CA TRP A 286 -3.50 -0.65 -0.50
C TRP A 286 -4.45 0.24 -1.32
N CYS A 287 -3.96 1.39 -1.75
CA CYS A 287 -4.73 2.38 -2.50
C CYS A 287 -3.93 2.96 -3.69
N SER A 288 -3.32 2.07 -4.48
CA SER A 288 -2.49 2.42 -5.65
C SER A 288 -3.17 3.44 -6.55
N VAL A 289 -2.59 4.63 -6.63
CA VAL A 289 -3.18 5.77 -7.34
C VAL A 289 -2.69 5.84 -8.78
N PHE A 290 -3.63 6.04 -9.69
CA PHE A 290 -3.41 6.29 -11.11
C PHE A 290 -4.09 7.58 -11.54
N THR A 291 -3.72 8.12 -12.70
CA THR A 291 -4.40 9.24 -13.34
C THR A 291 -5.31 8.74 -14.47
N ARG A 292 -6.31 9.53 -14.86
CA ARG A 292 -7.12 9.22 -16.06
C ARG A 292 -6.29 9.14 -17.32
N ARG A 293 -5.24 9.98 -17.41
CA ARG A 293 -4.29 9.94 -18.52
C ARG A 293 -3.57 8.59 -18.62
N GLU A 294 -3.12 8.04 -17.48
CA GLU A 294 -2.48 6.71 -17.45
C GLU A 294 -3.46 5.59 -17.82
N MET A 295 -4.72 5.66 -17.40
CA MET A 295 -5.74 4.70 -17.84
C MET A 295 -5.97 4.75 -19.35
N GLN A 296 -5.96 5.93 -19.97
CA GLN A 296 -6.05 6.09 -21.42
C GLN A 296 -4.79 5.59 -22.13
N GLU A 297 -3.62 5.84 -21.57
CA GLU A 297 -2.34 5.34 -22.09
C GLU A 297 -2.29 3.80 -22.05
N ALA A 298 -2.69 3.19 -20.94
CA ALA A 298 -2.77 1.73 -20.79
C ALA A 298 -3.77 1.09 -21.76
N LEU A 299 -4.89 1.76 -22.02
CA LEU A 299 -5.85 1.34 -23.02
C LEU A 299 -5.26 1.36 -24.43
N GLY A 300 -4.44 2.38 -24.75
CA GLY A 300 -3.81 2.56 -26.06
C GLY A 300 -4.81 2.49 -27.22
N ALA A 301 -4.45 1.77 -28.30
CA ALA A 301 -5.33 1.46 -29.42
C ALA A 301 -6.13 0.15 -29.23
N GLY A 302 -6.21 -0.34 -27.99
CA GLY A 302 -6.94 -1.58 -27.67
C GLY A 302 -8.43 -1.53 -28.01
N PRO A 303 -9.08 -2.70 -28.11
CA PRO A 303 -10.46 -2.82 -28.56
C PRO A 303 -11.47 -2.51 -27.44
N PHE A 304 -11.26 -1.45 -26.66
CA PHE A 304 -12.14 -1.10 -25.55
C PHE A 304 -12.58 0.37 -25.60
N GLN A 305 -13.77 0.62 -25.09
CA GLN A 305 -14.30 1.95 -24.86
C GLN A 305 -14.73 2.07 -23.39
N LEU A 306 -14.29 3.12 -22.71
CA LEU A 306 -14.80 3.47 -21.37
C LEU A 306 -16.29 3.83 -21.48
N VAL A 307 -17.12 3.15 -20.73
CA VAL A 307 -18.60 3.36 -20.72
C VAL A 307 -19.11 3.87 -19.38
N SER A 308 -18.34 3.73 -18.30
CA SER A 308 -18.65 4.31 -16.99
C SER A 308 -17.38 4.62 -16.21
N ASP A 309 -17.39 5.76 -15.51
CA ASP A 309 -16.38 6.22 -14.54
C ASP A 309 -17.14 6.87 -13.38
N GLU A 310 -17.39 6.13 -12.30
CA GLU A 310 -18.25 6.53 -11.18
C GLU A 310 -17.55 6.31 -9.85
N SER A 311 -17.84 7.18 -8.84
CA SER A 311 -17.31 6.96 -7.48
C SER A 311 -17.90 5.70 -6.88
N VAL A 312 -17.03 4.78 -6.43
CA VAL A 312 -17.44 3.56 -5.72
C VAL A 312 -18.23 3.91 -4.47
N GLN A 313 -17.73 4.85 -3.66
CA GLN A 313 -18.41 5.26 -2.43
C GLN A 313 -19.80 5.82 -2.67
N ALA A 314 -19.94 6.72 -3.65
CA ALA A 314 -21.24 7.33 -3.94
C ALA A 314 -22.24 6.29 -4.49
N TYR A 315 -21.77 5.45 -5.42
CA TYR A 315 -22.59 4.42 -6.04
C TYR A 315 -23.08 3.38 -5.01
N GLU A 316 -22.18 2.79 -4.25
CA GLU A 316 -22.52 1.75 -3.27
C GLU A 316 -23.39 2.31 -2.13
N ARG A 317 -23.14 3.55 -1.70
CA ARG A 317 -23.99 4.21 -0.68
C ARG A 317 -25.44 4.39 -1.14
N GLU A 318 -25.66 4.65 -2.41
CA GLU A 318 -27.01 4.84 -2.98
C GLU A 318 -27.73 3.50 -3.16
N HIS A 319 -27.01 2.41 -3.47
CA HIS A 319 -27.60 1.15 -3.93
C HIS A 319 -27.58 0.02 -2.90
N LEU A 320 -26.67 0.08 -1.91
CA LEU A 320 -26.70 -0.86 -0.80
C LEU A 320 -27.91 -0.60 0.13
N PRO A 321 -28.46 -1.65 0.75
CA PRO A 321 -29.41 -1.46 1.85
C PRO A 321 -28.85 -0.54 2.92
N ALA A 322 -29.71 0.32 3.50
CA ALA A 322 -29.26 1.33 4.46
C ALA A 322 -28.57 0.74 5.71
N ASP A 323 -28.97 -0.47 6.12
CA ASP A 323 -28.36 -1.23 7.21
C ASP A 323 -27.07 -1.97 6.83
N ALA A 324 -26.75 -2.02 5.53
CA ALA A 324 -25.51 -2.57 4.98
C ALA A 324 -24.41 -1.52 4.77
N TRP A 325 -24.70 -0.25 4.99
CA TRP A 325 -23.75 0.84 4.83
C TRP A 325 -23.17 1.32 6.16
N PRO A 326 -21.82 1.54 6.27
CA PRO A 326 -20.81 1.10 5.29
C PRO A 326 -20.60 -0.43 5.35
N PRO A 327 -20.20 -1.07 4.24
CA PRO A 327 -20.06 -2.55 4.18
C PRO A 327 -19.00 -3.08 5.16
N THR A 328 -18.00 -2.25 5.49
CA THR A 328 -17.01 -2.48 6.55
C THR A 328 -16.63 -1.17 7.22
N GLY A 329 -16.08 -1.22 8.44
CA GLY A 329 -15.72 -0.01 9.19
C GLY A 329 -14.60 0.84 8.57
N TRP A 330 -13.82 0.29 7.65
CA TRP A 330 -12.73 1.00 6.97
C TRP A 330 -13.13 1.55 5.59
N PHE A 331 -14.26 1.11 5.04
CA PHE A 331 -14.64 1.33 3.65
C PHE A 331 -14.73 2.82 3.26
N GLU A 332 -15.37 3.66 4.07
CA GLU A 332 -15.56 5.08 3.75
C GLU A 332 -14.23 5.85 3.72
N ALA A 333 -13.37 5.62 4.70
CA ALA A 333 -12.06 6.27 4.77
C ALA A 333 -11.16 5.83 3.60
N TRP A 334 -11.11 4.53 3.35
CA TRP A 334 -10.28 3.95 2.29
C TRP A 334 -10.75 4.40 0.90
N THR A 335 -12.03 4.24 0.56
CA THR A 335 -12.57 4.61 -0.76
C THR A 335 -12.44 6.11 -1.05
N GLY A 336 -12.44 6.95 -0.02
CA GLY A 336 -12.21 8.39 -0.11
C GLY A 336 -10.75 8.82 -0.09
N GLY A 337 -9.79 7.89 -0.08
CA GLY A 337 -8.35 8.18 -0.06
C GLY A 337 -7.80 8.70 1.27
N GLN A 338 -8.58 8.67 2.36
CA GLN A 338 -8.16 9.19 3.67
C GLN A 338 -7.07 8.35 4.32
N ASP A 339 -6.95 7.07 3.96
CA ASP A 339 -5.88 6.20 4.45
C ASP A 339 -4.49 6.67 3.99
N LEU A 340 -4.39 7.29 2.81
CA LEU A 340 -3.16 7.89 2.30
C LEU A 340 -3.02 9.35 2.74
N PHE A 341 -4.11 10.13 2.69
CA PHE A 341 -4.11 11.56 2.95
C PHE A 341 -4.92 11.87 4.21
N ALA A 342 -4.28 11.85 5.39
CA ALA A 342 -4.89 12.24 6.67
C ALA A 342 -5.02 13.77 6.77
N LEU A 343 -5.87 14.36 5.92
CA LEU A 343 -6.06 15.80 5.87
C LEU A 343 -6.88 16.30 7.07
N PRO A 344 -6.49 17.41 7.73
CA PRO A 344 -7.27 17.98 8.83
C PRO A 344 -8.59 18.62 8.35
N ALA A 345 -8.65 19.00 7.08
CA ALA A 345 -9.84 19.54 6.41
C ALA A 345 -9.73 19.34 4.89
N GLY A 346 -10.87 19.24 4.21
CA GLY A 346 -10.95 19.02 2.77
C GLY A 346 -11.03 17.52 2.41
N LYS A 347 -11.07 17.24 1.12
CA LYS A 347 -11.09 15.87 0.59
C LYS A 347 -9.73 15.54 0.00
N PRO A 348 -9.29 14.27 0.09
CA PRO A 348 -8.13 13.80 -0.64
C PRO A 348 -8.26 14.04 -2.15
N PRO A 349 -7.14 14.26 -2.87
CA PRO A 349 -7.16 14.51 -4.31
C PRO A 349 -7.28 13.20 -5.12
N MET A 350 -7.98 12.21 -4.59
CA MET A 350 -8.28 10.95 -5.24
C MET A 350 -9.51 10.30 -4.61
N ASP A 351 -10.20 9.46 -5.35
CA ASP A 351 -11.21 8.54 -4.84
C ASP A 351 -11.20 7.21 -5.58
N LEU A 352 -11.77 6.18 -4.96
CA LEU A 352 -11.95 4.88 -5.61
C LEU A 352 -13.09 4.97 -6.62
N ARG A 353 -12.81 4.55 -7.86
CA ARG A 353 -13.75 4.66 -8.97
C ARG A 353 -14.06 3.31 -9.58
N TRP A 354 -15.31 3.05 -9.88
CA TRP A 354 -15.71 2.00 -10.80
C TRP A 354 -15.39 2.43 -12.23
N LEU A 355 -14.52 1.68 -12.90
CA LEU A 355 -14.21 1.85 -14.31
C LEU A 355 -14.77 0.68 -15.09
N VAL A 356 -15.64 0.97 -16.06
CA VAL A 356 -16.30 -0.03 -16.91
C VAL A 356 -15.89 0.20 -18.35
N TYR A 357 -15.24 -0.78 -18.93
CA TYR A 357 -14.83 -0.77 -20.34
C TYR A 357 -15.58 -1.84 -21.12
N ARG A 358 -16.12 -1.46 -22.29
CA ARG A 358 -16.78 -2.39 -23.21
C ARG A 358 -15.83 -2.76 -24.34
N LYS A 359 -15.70 -4.04 -24.65
CA LYS A 359 -14.95 -4.52 -25.82
C LYS A 359 -15.73 -4.24 -27.09
N THR A 360 -15.12 -3.56 -28.05
CA THR A 360 -15.76 -3.07 -29.30
C THR A 360 -15.58 -4.01 -30.49
N SER A 361 -14.54 -4.85 -30.50
CA SER A 361 -14.22 -5.77 -31.60
C SER A 361 -13.67 -7.12 -31.12
#